data_576e810772f284c6e3e8715a12f17c85
#
_entry.id   576e810772f284c6e3e8715a12f17c85
#
_cell.length_a   1.000
_cell.length_b   1.000
_cell.length_c   1.000
_cell.angle_alpha   90.00
_cell.angle_beta   90.00
_cell.angle_gamma   90.00
#
_symmetry.space_group_name_H-M   'P 1'
#
loop_
_entity.id
_entity.type
_entity.pdbx_description
1 polymer ?
#
loop_
_entity_poly.entity_id
_entity_poly.type
_entity_poly.pdbx_seq_one_letter_code
_entity_poly.pdbx_strand_id
1 'polypeptide(L)'
;MSRTVIIDPVTRIEGHAKISLHLDGDGRLTDARFHVVEYRGFEKFCEGHPFTEMAGITARICGICPVSHLLAAAKTGDKLLGVTIPPAAQKLRRLLNLAQICQSHALSFFHLSSPDFLLGWECEPARRNLFGLMAADPDLARAGIRLRQFGQQILELLGGRKIHAAWAVPGGVRSPLSDAAKAWILERLPEARATARLALERFKPLLDGPLQREQQVFGQFPSLFLGLVGPDGEWDCIDGQLRLIASDGTVLADHLKEDDYASFLAEAVEEWSYLKFPYYKPLGPAAGMYRVGPLARLNVCERIGTPWADAELADLRARHGRVVTSSFAYHQARLVEIVACLEAIEQLVGDPQLQDQRVRVRGSLQCHGAVGVSEAPRGTLFHHYQVDDHGLITRVNLIIATGQNNLAMNRTVLQIAREVIPGPVAAGAEIPEALLNRVEAGIRCYDPCLSCSTHAAGQMPLRLQLVGVDGQLLAERSRG
;
A
#
# COMPACT_ATOMS: atom_id res chain seq x y z
N MET A 1 -31.77 -6.80 22.13
CA MET A 1 -30.37 -7.21 22.37
C MET A 1 -29.53 -6.72 21.20
N SER A 2 -28.34 -6.19 21.43
CA SER A 2 -27.39 -5.83 20.35
C SER A 2 -27.00 -7.09 19.60
N ARG A 3 -26.86 -6.99 18.27
CA ARG A 3 -26.45 -8.09 17.36
C ARG A 3 -25.20 -7.67 16.59
N THR A 4 -24.33 -8.64 16.34
CA THR A 4 -23.15 -8.42 15.49
C THR A 4 -23.22 -9.36 14.29
N VAL A 5 -23.03 -8.79 13.09
CA VAL A 5 -22.82 -9.57 11.85
C VAL A 5 -21.33 -9.56 11.55
N ILE A 6 -20.77 -10.72 11.21
CA ILE A 6 -19.32 -10.87 10.97
C ILE A 6 -19.10 -11.33 9.55
N ILE A 7 -18.18 -10.65 8.86
CA ILE A 7 -17.59 -11.07 7.58
C ILE A 7 -16.22 -11.63 7.92
N ASP A 8 -16.04 -12.94 7.79
CA ASP A 8 -14.80 -13.64 8.16
C ASP A 8 -14.58 -14.86 7.24
N PRO A 9 -13.50 -14.93 6.50
CA PRO A 9 -12.49 -13.90 6.30
C PRO A 9 -12.93 -12.81 5.32
N VAL A 10 -12.27 -11.63 5.38
CA VAL A 10 -12.32 -10.65 4.27
C VAL A 10 -11.55 -11.22 3.09
N THR A 11 -12.18 -11.26 1.93
CA THR A 11 -11.64 -11.95 0.74
C THR A 11 -10.88 -11.02 -0.20
N ARG A 12 -9.97 -11.59 -1.01
CA ARG A 12 -9.20 -10.89 -2.05
C ARG A 12 -8.39 -9.70 -1.52
N ILE A 13 -7.77 -9.89 -0.36
CA ILE A 13 -6.76 -9.01 0.24
C ILE A 13 -5.52 -9.82 0.59
N GLU A 14 -4.43 -9.17 0.93
CA GLU A 14 -3.24 -9.85 1.47
C GLU A 14 -3.34 -9.94 2.99
N GLY A 15 -3.15 -11.14 3.55
CA GLY A 15 -3.26 -11.45 4.97
C GLY A 15 -4.69 -11.73 5.44
N HIS A 16 -4.92 -11.78 6.76
CA HIS A 16 -6.19 -12.17 7.34
C HIS A 16 -6.82 -11.06 8.16
N ALA A 17 -8.08 -10.78 7.86
CA ALA A 17 -8.90 -9.81 8.57
C ALA A 17 -10.36 -10.26 8.60
N LYS A 18 -11.10 -9.66 9.51
CA LYS A 18 -12.58 -9.76 9.56
C LYS A 18 -13.21 -8.37 9.70
N ILE A 19 -14.46 -8.26 9.33
CA ILE A 19 -15.27 -7.06 9.56
C ILE A 19 -16.41 -7.44 10.50
N SER A 20 -16.66 -6.64 11.53
CA SER A 20 -17.86 -6.73 12.36
C SER A 20 -18.78 -5.55 12.12
N LEU A 21 -20.05 -5.83 11.89
CA LEU A 21 -21.12 -4.86 11.78
C LEU A 21 -21.97 -4.93 13.05
N HIS A 22 -22.04 -3.84 13.80
CA HIS A 22 -22.73 -3.79 15.09
C HIS A 22 -24.12 -3.17 14.93
N LEU A 23 -25.14 -3.90 15.32
CA LEU A 23 -26.54 -3.48 15.25
C LEU A 23 -27.09 -3.22 16.67
N ASP A 24 -27.90 -2.20 16.82
CA ASP A 24 -28.63 -1.92 18.06
C ASP A 24 -29.80 -2.90 18.31
N GLY A 25 -30.56 -2.64 19.35
CA GLY A 25 -31.74 -3.45 19.70
C GLY A 25 -32.85 -3.42 18.66
N ASP A 26 -32.92 -2.39 17.85
CA ASP A 26 -33.87 -2.21 16.75
C ASP A 26 -33.35 -2.74 15.42
N GLY A 27 -32.15 -3.31 15.39
CA GLY A 27 -31.50 -3.85 14.19
C GLY A 27 -30.89 -2.80 13.28
N ARG A 28 -30.65 -1.57 13.76
CA ARG A 28 -30.00 -0.51 13.00
C ARG A 28 -28.49 -0.57 13.16
N LEU A 29 -27.75 -0.32 12.08
CA LEU A 29 -26.28 -0.30 12.11
C LEU A 29 -25.77 0.92 12.89
N THR A 30 -25.04 0.65 13.97
CA THR A 30 -24.42 1.67 14.83
C THR A 30 -22.94 1.85 14.57
N ASP A 31 -22.20 0.74 14.36
CA ASP A 31 -20.74 0.75 14.17
C ASP A 31 -20.30 -0.37 13.21
N ALA A 32 -19.13 -0.21 12.60
CA ALA A 32 -18.49 -1.22 11.78
C ALA A 32 -16.97 -1.16 11.98
N ARG A 33 -16.34 -2.31 12.17
CA ARG A 33 -14.91 -2.40 12.49
C ARG A 33 -14.19 -3.36 11.56
N PHE A 34 -13.04 -2.94 11.07
CA PHE A 34 -12.09 -3.75 10.33
C PHE A 34 -11.02 -4.27 11.29
N HIS A 35 -11.03 -5.57 11.57
CA HIS A 35 -10.12 -6.21 12.51
C HIS A 35 -8.97 -6.87 11.78
N VAL A 36 -7.76 -6.53 12.15
CA VAL A 36 -6.57 -7.30 11.79
C VAL A 36 -6.30 -8.28 12.91
N VAL A 37 -6.32 -9.57 12.57
CA VAL A 37 -6.36 -10.67 13.56
C VAL A 37 -5.03 -11.43 13.68
N GLU A 38 -4.04 -11.12 12.83
CA GLU A 38 -2.70 -11.71 12.90
C GLU A 38 -1.72 -10.82 13.66
N TYR A 39 -0.70 -11.45 14.23
CA TYR A 39 0.39 -10.79 14.94
C TYR A 39 1.73 -11.45 14.58
N ARG A 40 2.74 -10.67 14.19
CA ARG A 40 4.02 -11.19 13.73
C ARG A 40 5.25 -10.64 14.47
N GLY A 41 5.18 -9.46 15.08
CA GLY A 41 6.20 -8.91 15.96
C GLY A 41 7.57 -8.64 15.32
N PHE A 42 7.63 -8.25 14.04
CA PHE A 42 8.88 -8.06 13.29
C PHE A 42 9.81 -7.01 13.89
N GLU A 43 9.29 -5.95 14.51
CA GLU A 43 10.12 -4.94 15.17
C GLU A 43 11.00 -5.59 16.26
N LYS A 44 10.40 -6.45 17.08
CA LYS A 44 11.13 -7.16 18.13
C LYS A 44 12.08 -8.21 17.57
N PHE A 45 11.71 -8.88 16.50
CA PHE A 45 12.56 -9.85 15.81
C PHE A 45 13.85 -9.23 15.28
N CYS A 46 13.80 -7.97 14.83
CA CYS A 46 14.96 -7.28 14.27
C CYS A 46 16.01 -6.85 15.31
N GLU A 47 15.68 -6.77 16.60
CA GLU A 47 16.62 -6.37 17.65
C GLU A 47 17.79 -7.38 17.76
N GLY A 48 18.99 -6.87 17.94
CA GLY A 48 20.24 -7.65 18.03
C GLY A 48 20.86 -8.01 16.67
N HIS A 49 20.17 -7.76 15.55
CA HIS A 49 20.74 -7.97 14.22
C HIS A 49 21.58 -6.76 13.75
N PRO A 50 22.62 -6.96 12.93
CA PRO A 50 23.36 -5.87 12.32
C PRO A 50 22.46 -5.04 11.40
N PHE A 51 22.55 -3.69 11.47
CA PHE A 51 21.76 -2.81 10.59
C PHE A 51 22.02 -3.06 9.10
N THR A 52 23.20 -3.56 8.75
CA THR A 52 23.57 -3.89 7.36
C THR A 52 22.76 -5.05 6.77
N GLU A 53 22.14 -5.88 7.62
CA GLU A 53 21.31 -7.02 7.22
C GLU A 53 19.82 -6.65 7.15
N MET A 54 19.43 -5.50 7.71
CA MET A 54 18.04 -5.10 7.84
C MET A 54 17.30 -5.05 6.50
N ALA A 55 17.95 -4.62 5.43
CA ALA A 55 17.35 -4.62 4.09
C ALA A 55 16.89 -6.03 3.66
N GLY A 56 17.70 -7.05 3.92
CA GLY A 56 17.35 -8.44 3.64
C GLY A 56 16.33 -9.03 4.61
N ILE A 57 16.38 -8.66 5.89
CA ILE A 57 15.47 -9.13 6.94
C ILE A 57 14.08 -8.55 6.73
N THR A 58 13.97 -7.22 6.63
CA THR A 58 12.67 -6.54 6.51
C THR A 58 11.97 -6.79 5.18
N ALA A 59 12.70 -7.08 4.10
CA ALA A 59 12.09 -7.53 2.85
C ALA A 59 11.22 -8.80 3.04
N ARG A 60 11.50 -9.63 4.06
CA ARG A 60 10.73 -10.85 4.37
C ARG A 60 9.44 -10.60 5.13
N ILE A 61 9.18 -9.37 5.52
CA ILE A 61 7.89 -8.98 6.10
C ILE A 61 6.75 -9.31 5.12
N CYS A 62 6.96 -9.11 3.82
CA CYS A 62 5.93 -9.30 2.80
C CYS A 62 6.48 -9.96 1.52
N GLY A 63 5.66 -10.81 0.90
CA GLY A 63 5.95 -11.41 -0.40
C GLY A 63 5.46 -10.58 -1.60
N ILE A 64 4.62 -9.56 -1.39
CA ILE A 64 4.07 -8.71 -2.46
C ILE A 64 4.87 -7.42 -2.63
N CYS A 65 5.27 -6.75 -1.52
CA CYS A 65 5.99 -5.48 -1.53
C CYS A 65 7.39 -5.54 -0.85
N PRO A 66 8.19 -6.60 -1.05
CA PRO A 66 9.48 -6.75 -0.38
C PRO A 66 10.47 -5.63 -0.72
N VAL A 67 10.38 -5.08 -1.93
CA VAL A 67 11.27 -3.99 -2.41
C VAL A 67 11.08 -2.72 -1.60
N SER A 68 9.85 -2.40 -1.19
CA SER A 68 9.60 -1.18 -0.40
C SER A 68 10.31 -1.23 0.95
N HIS A 69 10.25 -2.37 1.64
CA HIS A 69 11.00 -2.60 2.88
C HIS A 69 12.51 -2.61 2.64
N LEU A 70 12.95 -3.27 1.56
CA LEU A 70 14.36 -3.30 1.15
C LEU A 70 14.93 -1.89 0.97
N LEU A 71 14.19 -1.01 0.27
CA LEU A 71 14.62 0.35 -0.04
C LEU A 71 14.59 1.25 1.19
N ALA A 72 13.52 1.22 1.99
CA ALA A 72 13.45 2.01 3.21
C ALA A 72 14.59 1.63 4.17
N ALA A 73 14.84 0.32 4.35
CA ALA A 73 15.95 -0.16 5.18
C ALA A 73 17.34 0.21 4.63
N ALA A 74 17.54 0.14 3.31
CA ALA A 74 18.78 0.56 2.68
C ALA A 74 19.03 2.06 2.86
N LYS A 75 18.00 2.90 2.69
CA LYS A 75 18.08 4.36 2.93
C LYS A 75 18.37 4.68 4.40
N THR A 76 17.76 3.95 5.34
CA THR A 76 18.10 4.08 6.78
C THR A 76 19.57 3.74 7.01
N GLY A 77 20.06 2.66 6.39
CA GLY A 77 21.45 2.26 6.48
C GLY A 77 22.43 3.26 5.83
N ASP A 78 22.03 3.92 4.71
CA ASP A 78 22.84 4.99 4.09
C ASP A 78 23.06 6.14 5.08
N LYS A 79 21.99 6.55 5.78
CA LYS A 79 22.06 7.61 6.80
C LYS A 79 22.90 7.20 8.02
N LEU A 80 22.74 5.96 8.52
CA LEU A 80 23.57 5.44 9.60
C LEU A 80 25.06 5.46 9.24
N LEU A 81 25.40 5.20 7.97
CA LEU A 81 26.77 5.29 7.45
C LEU A 81 27.19 6.72 7.10
N GLY A 82 26.29 7.70 7.09
CA GLY A 82 26.59 9.08 6.68
C GLY A 82 27.03 9.18 5.21
N VAL A 83 26.56 8.30 4.33
CA VAL A 83 27.02 8.25 2.94
C VAL A 83 25.98 8.74 1.95
N THR A 84 26.44 9.44 0.90
CA THR A 84 25.63 9.72 -0.28
C THR A 84 25.92 8.63 -1.32
N ILE A 85 24.88 7.95 -1.77
CA ILE A 85 25.03 6.87 -2.76
C ILE A 85 25.32 7.44 -4.16
N PRO A 86 25.97 6.67 -5.04
CA PRO A 86 26.27 7.10 -6.41
C PRO A 86 24.96 7.40 -7.19
N PRO A 87 24.99 8.36 -8.15
CA PRO A 87 23.81 8.68 -8.98
C PRO A 87 23.24 7.47 -9.73
N ALA A 88 24.09 6.58 -10.21
CA ALA A 88 23.68 5.31 -10.81
C ALA A 88 22.86 4.46 -9.84
N ALA A 89 23.28 4.35 -8.59
CA ALA A 89 22.56 3.58 -7.56
C ALA A 89 21.21 4.21 -7.21
N GLN A 90 21.10 5.55 -7.19
CA GLN A 90 19.81 6.24 -6.99
C GLN A 90 18.82 5.87 -8.10
N LYS A 91 19.25 5.98 -9.38
CA LYS A 91 18.44 5.64 -10.55
C LYS A 91 18.05 4.16 -10.57
N LEU A 92 18.97 3.27 -10.22
CA LEU A 92 18.74 1.83 -10.15
C LEU A 92 17.74 1.46 -9.04
N ARG A 93 17.82 2.08 -7.85
CA ARG A 93 16.81 1.92 -6.79
C ARG A 93 15.44 2.46 -7.23
N ARG A 94 15.41 3.58 -7.96
CA ARG A 94 14.18 4.12 -8.54
C ARG A 94 13.57 3.15 -9.55
N LEU A 95 14.36 2.58 -10.46
CA LEU A 95 13.89 1.55 -11.41
C LEU A 95 13.29 0.33 -10.67
N LEU A 96 13.96 -0.13 -9.62
CA LEU A 96 13.47 -1.25 -8.80
C LEU A 96 12.11 -0.93 -8.16
N ASN A 97 11.95 0.29 -7.61
CA ASN A 97 10.69 0.71 -6.96
C ASN A 97 9.55 0.88 -7.97
N LEU A 98 9.80 1.46 -9.13
CA LEU A 98 8.82 1.60 -10.20
C LEU A 98 8.30 0.24 -10.67
N ALA A 99 9.19 -0.73 -10.86
CA ALA A 99 8.81 -2.10 -11.20
C ALA A 99 7.97 -2.76 -10.09
N GLN A 100 8.32 -2.50 -8.82
CA GLN A 100 7.55 -2.98 -7.66
C GLN A 100 6.15 -2.36 -7.61
N ILE A 101 6.01 -1.05 -7.81
CA ILE A 101 4.74 -0.35 -7.83
C ILE A 101 3.88 -0.89 -8.99
N CYS A 102 4.43 -0.97 -10.19
CA CYS A 102 3.74 -1.46 -11.38
C CYS A 102 3.18 -2.88 -11.18
N GLN A 103 4.01 -3.86 -10.73
CA GLN A 103 3.56 -5.24 -10.55
C GLN A 103 2.52 -5.38 -9.43
N SER A 104 2.65 -4.58 -8.36
CA SER A 104 1.72 -4.61 -7.23
C SER A 104 0.37 -3.99 -7.60
N HIS A 105 0.37 -2.87 -8.33
CA HIS A 105 -0.86 -2.26 -8.83
C HIS A 105 -1.56 -3.16 -9.86
N ALA A 106 -0.79 -3.86 -10.71
CA ALA A 106 -1.35 -4.86 -11.62
C ALA A 106 -2.04 -6.00 -10.83
N LEU A 107 -1.41 -6.51 -9.75
CA LEU A 107 -2.05 -7.50 -8.88
C LEU A 107 -3.35 -6.97 -8.29
N SER A 108 -3.31 -5.78 -7.69
CA SER A 108 -4.46 -5.18 -7.01
C SER A 108 -5.62 -4.95 -7.99
N PHE A 109 -5.34 -4.30 -9.13
CA PHE A 109 -6.38 -3.96 -10.10
C PHE A 109 -6.94 -5.20 -10.79
N PHE A 110 -6.09 -6.02 -11.45
CA PHE A 110 -6.56 -7.10 -12.33
C PHE A 110 -7.02 -8.35 -11.59
N HIS A 111 -6.49 -8.65 -10.39
CA HIS A 111 -6.77 -9.92 -9.72
C HIS A 111 -7.65 -9.76 -8.48
N LEU A 112 -7.43 -8.69 -7.68
CA LEU A 112 -8.11 -8.54 -6.41
C LEU A 112 -9.42 -7.74 -6.56
N SER A 113 -9.43 -6.68 -7.37
CA SER A 113 -10.55 -5.72 -7.41
C SER A 113 -11.41 -5.85 -8.67
N SER A 114 -10.83 -6.10 -9.84
CA SER A 114 -11.60 -6.13 -11.09
C SER A 114 -12.74 -7.15 -11.14
N PRO A 115 -12.70 -8.30 -10.44
CA PRO A 115 -13.87 -9.18 -10.38
C PRO A 115 -15.13 -8.49 -9.86
N ASP A 116 -15.02 -7.53 -8.94
CA ASP A 116 -16.17 -6.82 -8.39
C ASP A 116 -16.85 -5.92 -9.45
N PHE A 117 -16.07 -5.15 -10.19
CA PHE A 117 -16.64 -4.17 -11.10
C PHE A 117 -16.78 -4.66 -12.55
N LEU A 118 -16.07 -5.71 -12.96
CA LEU A 118 -16.20 -6.28 -14.29
C LEU A 118 -17.24 -7.41 -14.36
N LEU A 119 -17.42 -8.19 -13.28
CA LEU A 119 -18.42 -9.26 -13.21
C LEU A 119 -19.70 -8.78 -12.50
N GLY A 120 -19.65 -7.63 -11.82
CA GLY A 120 -20.77 -7.04 -11.08
C GLY A 120 -20.94 -7.60 -9.67
N TRP A 121 -21.61 -6.80 -8.84
CA TRP A 121 -21.79 -7.08 -7.41
C TRP A 121 -22.65 -8.32 -7.15
N GLU A 122 -23.62 -8.58 -8.04
CA GLU A 122 -24.56 -9.71 -7.96
C GLU A 122 -23.98 -10.99 -8.60
N CYS A 123 -22.74 -10.97 -9.07
CA CYS A 123 -22.08 -12.18 -9.59
C CYS A 123 -21.97 -13.24 -8.49
N GLU A 124 -22.24 -14.49 -8.85
CA GLU A 124 -22.11 -15.62 -7.95
C GLU A 124 -20.71 -15.62 -7.28
N PRO A 125 -20.62 -15.75 -5.93
CA PRO A 125 -19.35 -15.68 -5.20
C PRO A 125 -18.26 -16.63 -5.73
N ALA A 126 -18.63 -17.84 -6.11
CA ALA A 126 -17.71 -18.84 -6.66
C ALA A 126 -17.08 -18.40 -8.00
N ARG A 127 -17.75 -17.53 -8.77
CA ARG A 127 -17.28 -17.00 -10.06
C ARG A 127 -16.62 -15.63 -9.94
N ARG A 128 -16.79 -14.92 -8.80
CA ARG A 128 -16.26 -13.57 -8.59
C ARG A 128 -14.77 -13.60 -8.22
N ASN A 129 -13.97 -14.07 -9.16
CA ASN A 129 -12.52 -14.24 -9.03
C ASN A 129 -11.83 -14.16 -10.40
N LEU A 130 -10.50 -14.39 -10.43
CA LEU A 130 -9.71 -14.37 -11.66
C LEU A 130 -10.20 -15.39 -12.72
N PHE A 131 -10.69 -16.56 -12.32
CA PHE A 131 -11.20 -17.56 -13.27
C PHE A 131 -12.50 -17.10 -13.93
N GLY A 132 -13.39 -16.45 -13.17
CA GLY A 132 -14.57 -15.83 -13.73
C GLY A 132 -14.25 -14.68 -14.68
N LEU A 133 -13.24 -13.86 -14.32
CA LEU A 133 -12.74 -12.82 -15.21
C LEU A 133 -12.12 -13.39 -16.47
N MET A 134 -11.34 -14.46 -16.35
CA MET A 134 -10.76 -15.18 -17.51
C MET A 134 -11.83 -15.73 -18.46
N ALA A 135 -12.98 -16.12 -17.94
CA ALA A 135 -14.12 -16.57 -18.75
C ALA A 135 -14.88 -15.40 -19.41
N ALA A 136 -14.97 -14.26 -18.74
CA ALA A 136 -15.74 -13.07 -19.20
C ALA A 136 -14.93 -12.17 -20.15
N ASP A 137 -13.68 -11.86 -19.81
CA ASP A 137 -12.74 -11.04 -20.61
C ASP A 137 -11.34 -11.68 -20.56
N PRO A 138 -11.09 -12.73 -21.36
CA PRO A 138 -9.82 -13.44 -21.36
C PRO A 138 -8.63 -12.57 -21.76
N ASP A 139 -8.83 -11.57 -22.61
CA ASP A 139 -7.77 -10.68 -23.09
C ASP A 139 -7.28 -9.76 -21.96
N LEU A 140 -8.20 -9.13 -21.24
CA LEU A 140 -7.87 -8.30 -20.10
C LEU A 140 -7.22 -9.12 -18.97
N ALA A 141 -7.76 -10.30 -18.68
CA ALA A 141 -7.22 -11.15 -17.62
C ALA A 141 -5.79 -11.61 -17.93
N ARG A 142 -5.52 -12.07 -19.16
CA ARG A 142 -4.17 -12.45 -19.60
C ARG A 142 -3.21 -11.28 -19.63
N ALA A 143 -3.68 -10.11 -20.12
CA ALA A 143 -2.88 -8.90 -20.18
C ALA A 143 -2.46 -8.46 -18.76
N GLY A 144 -3.36 -8.51 -17.78
CA GLY A 144 -3.04 -8.22 -16.38
C GLY A 144 -1.98 -9.15 -15.78
N ILE A 145 -2.07 -10.47 -16.10
CA ILE A 145 -1.04 -11.44 -15.68
C ILE A 145 0.33 -11.07 -16.28
N ARG A 146 0.39 -10.73 -17.58
CA ARG A 146 1.64 -10.36 -18.25
C ARG A 146 2.22 -9.06 -17.72
N LEU A 147 1.39 -8.05 -17.45
CA LEU A 147 1.85 -6.79 -16.85
C LEU A 147 2.47 -7.00 -15.47
N ARG A 148 1.84 -7.80 -14.62
CA ARG A 148 2.43 -8.18 -13.33
C ARG A 148 3.75 -8.93 -13.52
N GLN A 149 3.80 -9.87 -14.46
CA GLN A 149 5.01 -10.64 -14.79
C GLN A 149 6.13 -9.72 -15.29
N PHE A 150 5.83 -8.70 -16.10
CA PHE A 150 6.79 -7.70 -16.57
C PHE A 150 7.51 -7.02 -15.40
N GLY A 151 6.76 -6.46 -14.43
CA GLY A 151 7.38 -5.84 -13.25
C GLY A 151 8.20 -6.84 -12.42
N GLN A 152 7.67 -8.06 -12.16
CA GLN A 152 8.40 -9.09 -11.42
C GLN A 152 9.69 -9.54 -12.13
N GLN A 153 9.70 -9.58 -13.46
CA GLN A 153 10.88 -9.94 -14.22
C GLN A 153 11.95 -8.85 -14.15
N ILE A 154 11.58 -7.57 -14.12
CA ILE A 154 12.55 -6.48 -13.86
C ILE A 154 13.19 -6.66 -12.48
N LEU A 155 12.40 -7.00 -11.44
CA LEU A 155 12.96 -7.29 -10.11
C LEU A 155 13.96 -8.45 -10.14
N GLU A 156 13.68 -9.49 -10.90
CA GLU A 156 14.56 -10.64 -11.07
C GLU A 156 15.85 -10.29 -11.86
N LEU A 157 15.72 -9.52 -12.93
CA LEU A 157 16.85 -9.08 -13.74
C LEU A 157 17.84 -8.19 -12.97
N LEU A 158 17.32 -7.35 -12.05
CA LEU A 158 18.14 -6.51 -11.18
C LEU A 158 18.70 -7.30 -9.99
N GLY A 159 17.87 -8.02 -9.31
CA GLY A 159 18.16 -8.60 -7.99
C GLY A 159 18.39 -10.11 -7.96
N GLY A 160 18.31 -10.80 -9.11
CA GLY A 160 18.52 -12.25 -9.23
C GLY A 160 17.36 -13.10 -8.72
N ARG A 161 16.28 -12.48 -8.19
CA ARG A 161 15.09 -13.16 -7.66
C ARG A 161 13.85 -12.28 -7.84
N LYS A 162 12.70 -12.91 -8.13
CA LYS A 162 11.39 -12.23 -8.24
C LYS A 162 10.89 -11.67 -6.91
N ILE A 163 11.25 -12.34 -5.81
CA ILE A 163 10.80 -12.01 -4.46
C ILE A 163 12.03 -12.04 -3.54
N HIS A 164 12.09 -11.12 -2.58
CA HIS A 164 13.16 -11.00 -1.57
C HIS A 164 14.57 -10.89 -2.17
N ALA A 165 14.74 -10.13 -3.23
CA ALA A 165 16.03 -9.83 -3.81
C ALA A 165 16.84 -8.93 -2.87
N ALA A 166 17.95 -9.43 -2.31
CA ALA A 166 18.84 -8.66 -1.44
C ALA A 166 19.85 -7.84 -2.27
N TRP A 167 19.36 -6.94 -3.12
CA TRP A 167 20.18 -6.24 -4.10
C TRP A 167 20.46 -4.78 -3.73
N ALA A 168 19.46 -4.04 -3.25
CA ALA A 168 19.70 -2.75 -2.63
C ALA A 168 20.28 -2.98 -1.22
N VAL A 169 21.35 -2.29 -0.90
CA VAL A 169 22.12 -2.44 0.34
C VAL A 169 22.55 -1.05 0.83
N PRO A 170 22.91 -0.89 2.10
CA PRO A 170 23.54 0.36 2.55
C PRO A 170 24.73 0.74 1.69
N GLY A 171 24.76 1.99 1.26
CA GLY A 171 25.76 2.55 0.34
C GLY A 171 25.44 2.42 -1.15
N GLY A 172 24.32 1.80 -1.55
CA GLY A 172 23.91 1.71 -2.95
C GLY A 172 23.21 0.41 -3.35
N VAL A 173 23.70 -0.21 -4.43
CA VAL A 173 23.22 -1.50 -4.96
C VAL A 173 24.40 -2.43 -5.27
N ARG A 174 24.11 -3.72 -5.53
CA ARG A 174 25.16 -4.74 -5.73
C ARG A 174 25.75 -4.75 -7.13
N SER A 175 24.97 -4.39 -8.15
CA SER A 175 25.37 -4.44 -9.57
C SER A 175 24.59 -3.42 -10.40
N PRO A 176 25.14 -2.92 -11.51
CA PRO A 176 24.45 -2.09 -12.47
C PRO A 176 23.43 -2.90 -13.30
N LEU A 177 22.66 -2.18 -14.14
CA LEU A 177 21.80 -2.81 -15.15
C LEU A 177 22.67 -3.42 -16.27
N SER A 178 22.46 -4.69 -16.58
CA SER A 178 23.14 -5.35 -17.69
C SER A 178 22.50 -4.99 -19.05
N ASP A 179 23.29 -5.08 -20.14
CA ASP A 179 22.79 -4.87 -21.51
C ASP A 179 21.65 -5.81 -21.85
N ALA A 180 21.75 -7.07 -21.43
CA ALA A 180 20.69 -8.06 -21.64
C ALA A 180 19.39 -7.69 -20.91
N ALA A 181 19.49 -7.20 -19.68
CA ALA A 181 18.32 -6.74 -18.91
C ALA A 181 17.71 -5.49 -19.55
N LYS A 182 18.53 -4.52 -19.97
CA LYS A 182 18.09 -3.34 -20.70
C LYS A 182 17.33 -3.71 -21.97
N ALA A 183 17.91 -4.57 -22.81
CA ALA A 183 17.28 -5.02 -24.06
C ALA A 183 15.94 -5.72 -23.80
N TRP A 184 15.89 -6.60 -22.80
CA TRP A 184 14.67 -7.32 -22.42
C TRP A 184 13.54 -6.37 -21.99
N ILE A 185 13.86 -5.34 -21.17
CA ILE A 185 12.88 -4.35 -20.71
C ILE A 185 12.31 -3.58 -21.90
N LEU A 186 13.18 -3.05 -22.79
CA LEU A 186 12.78 -2.26 -23.94
C LEU A 186 11.92 -3.06 -24.93
N GLU A 187 12.25 -4.36 -25.16
CA GLU A 187 11.48 -5.24 -26.02
C GLU A 187 10.04 -5.45 -25.54
N ARG A 188 9.83 -5.52 -24.20
CA ARG A 188 8.52 -5.86 -23.62
C ARG A 188 7.70 -4.65 -23.15
N LEU A 189 8.31 -3.49 -23.07
CA LEU A 189 7.64 -2.27 -22.63
C LEU A 189 6.43 -1.88 -23.50
N PRO A 190 6.44 -2.03 -24.84
CA PRO A 190 5.24 -1.75 -25.65
C PRO A 190 4.03 -2.60 -25.29
N GLU A 191 4.21 -3.89 -24.97
CA GLU A 191 3.11 -4.77 -24.52
C GLU A 191 2.58 -4.30 -23.15
N ALA A 192 3.46 -3.94 -22.22
CA ALA A 192 3.06 -3.42 -20.92
C ALA A 192 2.25 -2.12 -21.06
N ARG A 193 2.67 -1.21 -21.94
CA ARG A 193 1.93 0.04 -22.25
C ARG A 193 0.57 -0.25 -22.90
N ALA A 194 0.50 -1.21 -23.83
CA ALA A 194 -0.76 -1.64 -24.44
C ALA A 194 -1.74 -2.20 -23.39
N THR A 195 -1.23 -2.96 -22.41
CA THR A 195 -2.03 -3.47 -21.29
C THR A 195 -2.58 -2.36 -20.41
N ALA A 196 -1.78 -1.34 -20.07
CA ALA A 196 -2.25 -0.19 -19.30
C ALA A 196 -3.36 0.57 -20.05
N ARG A 197 -3.19 0.76 -21.37
CA ARG A 197 -4.22 1.37 -22.23
C ARG A 197 -5.51 0.57 -22.23
N LEU A 198 -5.43 -0.74 -22.45
CA LEU A 198 -6.59 -1.64 -22.43
C LEU A 198 -7.34 -1.56 -21.09
N ALA A 199 -6.61 -1.52 -19.96
CA ALA A 199 -7.22 -1.40 -18.65
C ALA A 199 -7.99 -0.08 -18.47
N LEU A 200 -7.42 1.04 -18.89
CA LEU A 200 -8.07 2.34 -18.87
C LEU A 200 -9.31 2.38 -19.76
N GLU A 201 -9.22 1.84 -20.97
CA GLU A 201 -10.34 1.75 -21.95
C GLU A 201 -11.49 0.88 -21.40
N ARG A 202 -11.20 -0.19 -20.66
CA ARG A 202 -12.23 -1.02 -20.02
C ARG A 202 -12.81 -0.40 -18.75
N PHE A 203 -12.01 0.32 -17.98
CA PHE A 203 -12.43 0.80 -16.66
C PHE A 203 -13.15 2.16 -16.71
N LYS A 204 -12.68 3.12 -17.50
CA LYS A 204 -13.27 4.49 -17.54
C LYS A 204 -14.76 4.51 -17.87
N PRO A 205 -15.26 3.75 -18.88
CA PRO A 205 -16.69 3.72 -19.17
C PRO A 205 -17.55 3.20 -18.00
N LEU A 206 -17.00 2.34 -17.16
CA LEU A 206 -17.70 1.85 -15.97
C LEU A 206 -17.89 2.95 -14.93
N LEU A 207 -16.93 3.88 -14.82
CA LEU A 207 -17.03 5.04 -13.92
C LEU A 207 -18.14 6.01 -14.36
N ASP A 208 -18.39 6.14 -15.66
CA ASP A 208 -19.43 7.00 -16.22
C ASP A 208 -20.81 6.31 -16.25
N GLY A 209 -20.87 5.03 -15.88
CA GLY A 209 -22.06 4.19 -15.92
C GLY A 209 -22.31 3.42 -14.62
N PRO A 210 -22.13 2.09 -14.63
CA PRO A 210 -22.57 1.21 -13.53
C PRO A 210 -21.85 1.44 -12.20
N LEU A 211 -20.69 2.10 -12.18
CA LEU A 211 -19.92 2.39 -10.96
C LEU A 211 -20.01 3.84 -10.50
N GLN A 212 -20.92 4.63 -11.07
CA GLN A 212 -21.09 6.04 -10.69
C GLN A 212 -21.48 6.19 -9.20
N ARG A 213 -22.35 5.30 -8.71
CA ARG A 213 -22.77 5.31 -7.30
C ARG A 213 -21.61 4.97 -6.36
N GLU A 214 -20.79 3.99 -6.70
CA GLU A 214 -19.66 3.56 -5.88
C GLU A 214 -18.66 4.69 -5.66
N GLN A 215 -18.42 5.52 -6.69
CA GLN A 215 -17.56 6.70 -6.55
C GLN A 215 -18.09 7.71 -5.52
N GLN A 216 -19.39 7.76 -5.31
CA GLN A 216 -20.03 8.69 -4.37
C GLN A 216 -20.10 8.16 -2.94
N VAL A 217 -20.14 6.83 -2.76
CA VAL A 217 -20.40 6.21 -1.45
C VAL A 217 -19.20 5.47 -0.87
N PHE A 218 -18.22 5.07 -1.67
CA PHE A 218 -17.06 4.32 -1.16
C PHE A 218 -16.00 5.25 -0.59
N GLY A 219 -16.06 5.50 0.71
CA GLY A 219 -15.08 6.31 1.42
C GLY A 219 -15.04 7.77 0.97
N GLN A 220 -16.19 8.33 0.57
CA GLN A 220 -16.35 9.74 0.25
C GLN A 220 -16.49 10.55 1.53
N PHE A 221 -15.37 11.00 2.07
CA PHE A 221 -15.31 11.85 3.26
C PHE A 221 -14.01 12.66 3.30
N PRO A 222 -14.01 13.84 3.98
CA PRO A 222 -12.80 14.61 4.18
C PRO A 222 -11.75 13.84 4.98
N SER A 223 -10.49 13.95 4.55
CA SER A 223 -9.31 13.45 5.28
C SER A 223 -8.09 14.28 4.86
N LEU A 224 -6.98 14.08 5.56
CA LEU A 224 -5.69 14.56 5.09
C LEU A 224 -5.10 13.54 4.11
N PHE A 225 -4.08 13.96 3.34
CA PHE A 225 -3.33 13.11 2.42
C PHE A 225 -1.84 13.34 2.60
N LEU A 226 -1.08 12.27 2.77
CA LEU A 226 0.38 12.28 2.94
C LEU A 226 1.03 11.50 1.80
N GLY A 227 2.12 12.05 1.25
CA GLY A 227 2.94 11.39 0.23
C GLY A 227 4.24 12.13 0.00
N LEU A 228 5.13 11.53 -0.81
CA LEU A 228 6.35 12.15 -1.25
C LEU A 228 6.10 13.02 -2.50
N VAL A 229 6.78 14.15 -2.56
CA VAL A 229 6.86 15.02 -3.74
C VAL A 229 8.30 15.39 -4.01
N GLY A 230 8.65 15.54 -5.28
CA GLY A 230 9.93 16.08 -5.68
C GLY A 230 10.06 17.59 -5.43
N PRO A 231 11.22 18.19 -5.72
CA PRO A 231 11.51 19.60 -5.40
C PRO A 231 10.50 20.59 -6.00
N ASP A 232 9.99 20.30 -7.20
CA ASP A 232 9.03 21.16 -7.92
C ASP A 232 7.57 20.69 -7.71
N GLY A 233 7.31 19.86 -6.71
CA GLY A 233 5.99 19.31 -6.40
C GLY A 233 5.56 18.18 -7.34
N GLU A 234 6.45 17.63 -8.14
CA GLU A 234 6.17 16.48 -8.99
C GLU A 234 6.03 15.18 -8.19
N TRP A 235 5.33 14.21 -8.78
CA TRP A 235 5.18 12.87 -8.21
C TRP A 235 6.55 12.20 -7.99
N ASP A 236 6.81 11.78 -6.78
CA ASP A 236 8.01 11.01 -6.45
C ASP A 236 7.64 9.79 -5.60
N CYS A 237 8.40 8.71 -5.76
CA CYS A 237 8.16 7.45 -5.07
C CYS A 237 9.36 6.95 -4.24
N ILE A 238 10.48 7.72 -4.16
CA ILE A 238 11.68 7.26 -3.45
C ILE A 238 12.52 8.39 -2.83
N ASP A 239 12.79 9.48 -3.55
CA ASP A 239 13.76 10.50 -3.13
C ASP A 239 13.11 11.84 -2.77
N GLY A 240 11.79 11.96 -2.91
CA GLY A 240 11.02 13.15 -2.57
C GLY A 240 10.97 13.45 -1.07
N GLN A 241 10.38 14.60 -0.75
CA GLN A 241 10.11 15.04 0.61
C GLN A 241 8.63 14.91 0.93
N LEU A 242 8.31 14.78 2.21
CA LEU A 242 6.93 14.58 2.66
C LEU A 242 6.11 15.85 2.53
N ARG A 243 4.93 15.73 1.92
CA ARG A 243 3.89 16.76 1.87
C ARG A 243 2.60 16.24 2.45
N LEU A 244 1.95 17.07 3.27
CA LEU A 244 0.63 16.80 3.85
C LEU A 244 -0.34 17.88 3.41
N ILE A 245 -1.47 17.47 2.83
CA ILE A 245 -2.55 18.38 2.43
C ILE A 245 -3.89 18.00 3.07
N ALA A 246 -4.77 18.97 3.21
CA ALA A 246 -6.17 18.76 3.58
C ALA A 246 -7.04 18.45 2.35
N SER A 247 -8.28 18.02 2.59
CA SER A 247 -9.25 17.68 1.53
C SER A 247 -9.71 18.88 0.69
N ASP A 248 -9.51 20.10 1.16
CA ASP A 248 -9.76 21.33 0.40
C ASP A 248 -8.55 21.78 -0.45
N GLY A 249 -7.43 21.04 -0.38
CA GLY A 249 -6.18 21.34 -1.08
C GLY A 249 -5.21 22.22 -0.29
N THR A 250 -5.57 22.65 0.92
CA THR A 250 -4.66 23.41 1.79
C THR A 250 -3.44 22.58 2.13
N VAL A 251 -2.25 23.07 1.84
CA VAL A 251 -0.98 22.46 2.25
C VAL A 251 -0.76 22.76 3.74
N LEU A 252 -0.88 21.72 4.57
CA LEU A 252 -0.69 21.82 6.02
C LEU A 252 0.78 21.75 6.41
N ALA A 253 1.56 20.97 5.65
CA ALA A 253 2.99 20.85 5.85
C ALA A 253 3.65 20.44 4.52
N ASP A 254 4.81 21.00 4.23
CA ASP A 254 5.58 20.75 3.03
C ASP A 254 7.05 20.56 3.36
N HIS A 255 7.74 19.79 2.54
CA HIS A 255 9.16 19.48 2.69
C HIS A 255 9.55 19.00 4.10
N LEU A 256 8.64 18.21 4.74
CA LEU A 256 8.91 17.62 6.05
C LEU A 256 10.06 16.61 5.93
N LYS A 257 10.99 16.71 6.87
CA LYS A 257 12.06 15.74 7.00
C LYS A 257 11.54 14.46 7.66
N GLU A 258 11.87 13.34 7.08
CA GLU A 258 11.47 12.03 7.61
C GLU A 258 12.01 11.76 9.02
N ASP A 259 13.16 12.31 9.37
CA ASP A 259 13.75 12.14 10.71
C ASP A 259 12.88 12.78 11.81
N ASP A 260 12.09 13.79 11.46
CA ASP A 260 11.19 14.51 12.37
C ASP A 260 9.78 13.88 12.45
N TYR A 261 9.55 12.71 11.84
CA TYR A 261 8.20 12.12 11.71
C TYR A 261 7.45 12.01 13.06
N ALA A 262 8.13 11.74 14.16
CA ALA A 262 7.52 11.64 15.49
C ALA A 262 6.96 12.96 16.02
N SER A 263 7.31 14.11 15.41
CA SER A 263 6.73 15.41 15.73
C SER A 263 5.34 15.60 15.12
N PHE A 264 5.08 14.97 13.98
CA PHE A 264 3.83 15.13 13.23
C PHE A 264 2.98 13.86 13.07
N LEU A 265 3.54 12.66 13.29
CA LEU A 265 2.80 11.39 13.32
C LEU A 265 2.76 10.82 14.73
N ALA A 266 1.62 10.27 15.10
CA ALA A 266 1.44 9.46 16.29
C ALA A 266 0.54 8.26 15.97
N GLU A 267 0.57 7.24 16.82
CA GLU A 267 -0.17 6.00 16.62
C GLU A 267 -1.04 5.72 17.84
N ALA A 268 -2.34 5.51 17.62
CA ALA A 268 -3.27 4.99 18.61
C ALA A 268 -3.38 3.45 18.47
N VAL A 269 -3.91 2.81 19.48
CA VAL A 269 -4.21 1.37 19.52
C VAL A 269 -5.65 1.15 19.95
N GLU A 270 -6.26 0.07 19.45
CA GLU A 270 -7.59 -0.36 19.80
C GLU A 270 -7.54 -1.83 20.22
N GLU A 271 -8.28 -2.18 21.25
CA GLU A 271 -8.30 -3.54 21.83
C GLU A 271 -8.79 -4.63 20.86
N TRP A 272 -9.48 -4.25 19.80
CA TRP A 272 -10.10 -5.16 18.86
C TRP A 272 -9.30 -5.39 17.58
N SER A 273 -8.10 -4.78 17.40
CA SER A 273 -7.26 -4.95 16.22
C SER A 273 -5.78 -4.94 16.55
N TYR A 274 -5.01 -5.81 15.89
CA TYR A 274 -3.54 -5.78 15.99
C TYR A 274 -2.90 -4.71 15.10
N LEU A 275 -3.67 -4.03 14.25
CA LEU A 275 -3.20 -2.92 13.44
C LEU A 275 -3.34 -1.61 14.22
N LYS A 276 -2.25 -0.86 14.34
CA LYS A 276 -2.25 0.48 14.92
C LYS A 276 -3.04 1.46 14.06
N PHE A 277 -3.37 2.62 14.62
CA PHE A 277 -4.13 3.70 14.02
C PHE A 277 -3.30 4.98 13.98
N PRO A 278 -2.41 5.13 12.99
CA PRO A 278 -1.63 6.36 12.80
C PRO A 278 -2.53 7.56 12.49
N TYR A 279 -2.16 8.71 13.02
CA TYR A 279 -2.86 9.97 12.80
C TYR A 279 -1.89 11.16 12.80
N TYR A 280 -2.30 12.26 12.19
CA TYR A 280 -1.56 13.52 12.22
C TYR A 280 -1.66 14.14 13.62
N LYS A 281 -0.55 14.11 14.33
CA LYS A 281 -0.46 14.44 15.76
C LYS A 281 -0.98 15.82 16.14
N PRO A 282 -0.70 16.90 15.35
CA PRO A 282 -1.19 18.25 15.70
C PRO A 282 -2.72 18.36 15.77
N LEU A 283 -3.47 17.51 15.05
CA LEU A 283 -4.94 17.50 15.07
C LEU A 283 -5.53 16.40 15.97
N GLY A 284 -4.69 15.54 16.56
CA GLY A 284 -5.13 14.44 17.41
C GLY A 284 -5.85 13.32 16.65
N PRO A 285 -6.21 12.21 17.31
CA PRO A 285 -6.76 11.02 16.65
C PRO A 285 -8.15 11.23 16.02
N ALA A 286 -8.95 12.14 16.55
CA ALA A 286 -10.30 12.39 16.05
C ALA A 286 -10.33 13.16 14.72
N ALA A 287 -9.43 14.13 14.53
CA ALA A 287 -9.38 15.01 13.36
C ALA A 287 -8.15 14.79 12.47
N GLY A 288 -7.14 14.08 12.98
CA GLY A 288 -5.88 13.83 12.29
C GLY A 288 -5.88 12.60 11.37
N MET A 289 -7.03 12.06 11.01
CA MET A 289 -7.12 10.97 10.04
C MET A 289 -6.54 11.39 8.70
N TYR A 290 -5.61 10.61 8.18
CA TYR A 290 -5.05 10.83 6.85
C TYR A 290 -5.02 9.54 6.03
N ARG A 291 -4.79 9.69 4.74
CA ARG A 291 -4.62 8.59 3.78
C ARG A 291 -3.25 8.69 3.12
N VAL A 292 -2.73 7.53 2.73
CA VAL A 292 -1.51 7.38 1.94
C VAL A 292 -1.79 6.48 0.73
N GLY A 293 -0.81 6.30 -0.15
CA GLY A 293 -0.91 5.43 -1.31
C GLY A 293 -1.25 6.17 -2.60
N PRO A 294 -1.64 5.47 -3.68
CA PRO A 294 -1.75 6.05 -5.00
C PRO A 294 -2.64 7.29 -5.05
N LEU A 295 -3.81 7.26 -4.42
CA LEU A 295 -4.70 8.42 -4.39
C LEU A 295 -4.08 9.60 -3.65
N ALA A 296 -3.41 9.35 -2.52
CA ALA A 296 -2.75 10.40 -1.75
C ALA A 296 -1.59 11.01 -2.52
N ARG A 297 -0.74 10.21 -3.16
CA ARG A 297 0.36 10.70 -4.00
C ARG A 297 -0.13 11.59 -5.15
N LEU A 298 -1.23 11.20 -5.83
CA LEU A 298 -1.83 12.01 -6.88
C LEU A 298 -2.53 13.28 -6.36
N ASN A 299 -2.95 13.29 -5.09
CA ASN A 299 -3.50 14.49 -4.45
C ASN A 299 -2.40 15.48 -4.03
N VAL A 300 -1.29 14.99 -3.46
CA VAL A 300 -0.21 15.85 -2.96
C VAL A 300 0.69 16.40 -4.07
N CYS A 301 0.85 15.69 -5.19
CA CYS A 301 1.66 16.19 -6.30
C CYS A 301 0.93 17.24 -7.14
N GLU A 302 1.70 18.09 -7.83
CA GLU A 302 1.16 19.04 -8.82
C GLU A 302 1.01 18.37 -10.20
N ARG A 303 2.00 17.61 -10.60
CA ARG A 303 2.09 16.86 -11.86
C ARG A 303 2.84 15.54 -11.64
N ILE A 304 2.76 14.64 -12.61
CA ILE A 304 3.56 13.40 -12.60
C ILE A 304 4.91 13.63 -13.30
N GLY A 305 4.91 14.45 -14.35
CA GLY A 305 6.11 14.80 -15.10
C GLY A 305 6.33 13.93 -16.33
N THR A 306 5.33 13.13 -16.73
CA THR A 306 5.34 12.35 -17.98
C THR A 306 4.04 12.57 -18.74
N PRO A 307 4.08 12.67 -20.10
CA PRO A 307 2.95 13.20 -20.88
C PRO A 307 1.65 12.40 -20.76
N TRP A 308 1.72 11.07 -20.83
CA TRP A 308 0.52 10.23 -20.74
C TRP A 308 -0.03 10.18 -19.31
N ALA A 309 0.84 10.01 -18.31
CA ALA A 309 0.38 9.99 -16.93
C ALA A 309 -0.17 11.35 -16.47
N ASP A 310 0.36 12.48 -16.95
CA ASP A 310 -0.20 13.81 -16.68
C ASP A 310 -1.57 13.99 -17.33
N ALA A 311 -1.80 13.46 -18.53
CA ALA A 311 -3.12 13.45 -19.16
C ALA A 311 -4.12 12.61 -18.35
N GLU A 312 -3.72 11.45 -17.83
CA GLU A 312 -4.55 10.60 -16.97
C GLU A 312 -4.83 11.24 -15.60
N LEU A 313 -3.87 11.95 -15.04
CA LEU A 313 -4.04 12.75 -13.81
C LEU A 313 -5.05 13.88 -14.03
N ALA A 314 -4.97 14.55 -15.18
CA ALA A 314 -5.93 15.60 -15.55
C ALA A 314 -7.36 15.05 -15.71
N ASP A 315 -7.53 13.86 -16.32
CA ASP A 315 -8.83 13.18 -16.41
C ASP A 315 -9.37 12.81 -15.01
N LEU A 316 -8.54 12.25 -14.12
CA LEU A 316 -8.92 11.96 -12.74
C LEU A 316 -9.42 13.23 -12.02
N ARG A 317 -8.70 14.34 -12.15
CA ARG A 317 -9.06 15.61 -11.52
C ARG A 317 -10.28 16.26 -12.16
N ALA A 318 -10.49 16.09 -13.46
CA ALA A 318 -11.71 16.57 -14.13
C ALA A 318 -12.96 15.86 -13.61
N ARG A 319 -12.88 14.59 -13.26
CA ARG A 319 -13.98 13.77 -12.70
C ARG A 319 -14.30 14.09 -11.24
N HIS A 320 -13.30 14.37 -10.43
CA HIS A 320 -13.42 14.38 -8.97
C HIS A 320 -13.03 15.70 -8.29
N GLY A 321 -12.47 16.66 -9.04
CA GLY A 321 -11.87 17.88 -8.50
C GLY A 321 -10.36 17.73 -8.25
N ARG A 322 -9.72 18.85 -7.88
CA ARG A 322 -8.26 18.90 -7.64
C ARG A 322 -7.79 17.91 -6.56
N VAL A 323 -8.57 17.77 -5.50
CA VAL A 323 -8.32 16.80 -4.43
C VAL A 323 -9.45 15.78 -4.42
N VAL A 324 -9.09 14.54 -4.64
CA VAL A 324 -10.02 13.43 -4.77
C VAL A 324 -10.20 12.75 -3.42
N THR A 325 -11.43 12.73 -2.91
CA THR A 325 -11.74 12.21 -1.56
C THR A 325 -12.41 10.84 -1.57
N SER A 326 -12.94 10.38 -2.70
CA SER A 326 -13.54 9.04 -2.82
C SER A 326 -12.47 7.94 -2.77
N SER A 327 -12.61 6.99 -1.85
CA SER A 327 -11.70 5.83 -1.79
C SER A 327 -11.85 4.90 -3.00
N PHE A 328 -12.99 4.92 -3.71
CA PHE A 328 -13.15 4.17 -4.95
C PHE A 328 -12.15 4.63 -6.03
N ALA A 329 -11.79 5.90 -6.04
CA ALA A 329 -10.82 6.46 -6.98
C ALA A 329 -9.39 5.91 -6.82
N TYR A 330 -9.07 5.18 -5.74
CA TYR A 330 -7.81 4.45 -5.64
C TYR A 330 -7.61 3.48 -6.80
N HIS A 331 -8.67 2.91 -7.36
CA HIS A 331 -8.57 2.01 -8.52
C HIS A 331 -8.08 2.76 -9.77
N GLN A 332 -8.65 3.93 -10.06
CA GLN A 332 -8.19 4.77 -11.17
C GLN A 332 -6.77 5.31 -10.90
N ALA A 333 -6.50 5.75 -9.66
CA ALA A 333 -5.17 6.23 -9.27
C ALA A 333 -4.07 5.17 -9.49
N ARG A 334 -4.35 3.88 -9.24
CA ARG A 334 -3.40 2.80 -9.55
C ARG A 334 -3.13 2.66 -11.03
N LEU A 335 -4.14 2.82 -11.88
CA LEU A 335 -3.95 2.80 -13.34
C LEU A 335 -3.10 3.99 -13.80
N VAL A 336 -3.33 5.18 -13.25
CA VAL A 336 -2.50 6.37 -13.51
C VAL A 336 -1.05 6.11 -13.11
N GLU A 337 -0.81 5.52 -11.93
CA GLU A 337 0.55 5.18 -11.49
C GLU A 337 1.20 4.04 -12.27
N ILE A 338 0.44 3.08 -12.80
CA ILE A 338 0.97 2.09 -13.75
C ILE A 338 1.52 2.82 -14.99
N VAL A 339 0.76 3.77 -15.55
CA VAL A 339 1.21 4.57 -16.69
C VAL A 339 2.47 5.36 -16.33
N ALA A 340 2.47 6.05 -15.18
CA ALA A 340 3.61 6.80 -14.68
C ALA A 340 4.87 5.92 -14.54
N CYS A 341 4.71 4.74 -13.95
CA CYS A 341 5.80 3.77 -13.80
C CYS A 341 6.37 3.33 -15.16
N LEU A 342 5.50 3.02 -16.14
CA LEU A 342 5.95 2.55 -17.46
C LEU A 342 6.70 3.64 -18.22
N GLU A 343 6.22 4.90 -18.20
CA GLU A 343 6.91 6.04 -18.83
C GLU A 343 8.24 6.33 -18.14
N ALA A 344 8.27 6.33 -16.80
CA ALA A 344 9.50 6.55 -16.03
C ALA A 344 10.52 5.40 -16.20
N ILE A 345 10.08 4.14 -16.32
CA ILE A 345 10.94 2.99 -16.62
C ILE A 345 11.59 3.18 -18.01
N GLU A 346 10.81 3.59 -19.02
CA GLU A 346 11.32 3.86 -20.37
C GLU A 346 12.43 4.91 -20.37
N GLN A 347 12.19 6.04 -19.69
CA GLN A 347 13.16 7.12 -19.57
C GLN A 347 14.43 6.66 -18.83
N LEU A 348 14.28 5.97 -17.70
CA LEU A 348 15.43 5.48 -16.92
C LEU A 348 16.26 4.48 -17.71
N VAL A 349 15.64 3.49 -18.35
CA VAL A 349 16.35 2.44 -19.10
C VAL A 349 17.10 3.03 -20.31
N GLY A 350 16.64 4.19 -20.84
CA GLY A 350 17.35 4.98 -21.84
C GLY A 350 18.62 5.67 -21.31
N ASP A 351 18.75 5.88 -20.00
CA ASP A 351 19.87 6.61 -19.40
C ASP A 351 21.12 5.72 -19.28
N PRO A 352 22.27 6.13 -19.90
CA PRO A 352 23.50 5.35 -19.84
C PRO A 352 24.08 5.20 -18.43
N GLN A 353 23.76 6.08 -17.49
CA GLN A 353 24.24 5.99 -16.10
C GLN A 353 23.77 4.73 -15.38
N LEU A 354 22.69 4.08 -15.82
CA LEU A 354 22.24 2.80 -15.23
C LEU A 354 23.27 1.66 -15.43
N GLN A 355 24.20 1.82 -16.33
CA GLN A 355 25.27 0.87 -16.62
C GLN A 355 26.62 1.25 -15.99
N ASP A 356 26.70 2.39 -15.26
CA ASP A 356 27.91 2.78 -14.52
C ASP A 356 28.24 1.72 -13.47
N GLN A 357 29.51 1.30 -13.43
CA GLN A 357 30.01 0.29 -12.50
C GLN A 357 30.12 0.81 -11.05
N ARG A 358 30.14 2.13 -10.85
CA ARG A 358 30.19 2.78 -9.54
C ARG A 358 28.78 2.86 -8.95
N VAL A 359 28.32 1.74 -8.39
CA VAL A 359 26.95 1.62 -7.86
C VAL A 359 26.91 1.50 -6.33
N ARG A 360 28.07 1.61 -5.66
CA ARG A 360 28.14 1.48 -4.20
C ARG A 360 29.30 2.25 -3.61
N VAL A 361 29.06 2.88 -2.47
CA VAL A 361 30.08 3.43 -1.57
C VAL A 361 30.12 2.63 -0.26
N ARG A 362 31.23 2.70 0.44
CA ARG A 362 31.41 2.14 1.78
C ARG A 362 31.57 3.28 2.77
N GLY A 363 31.11 3.08 3.99
CA GLY A 363 31.25 4.01 5.12
C GLY A 363 31.38 3.24 6.42
N SER A 364 31.68 3.94 7.49
CA SER A 364 31.61 3.48 8.87
C SER A 364 30.39 4.09 9.54
N LEU A 365 29.97 3.52 10.67
CA LEU A 365 28.86 4.06 11.46
C LEU A 365 29.17 5.53 11.86
N GLN A 366 28.23 6.44 11.57
CA GLN A 366 28.34 7.87 11.84
C GLN A 366 27.31 8.36 12.86
N CYS A 367 26.17 7.66 12.99
CA CYS A 367 25.14 8.01 13.94
C CYS A 367 24.43 6.76 14.45
N HIS A 368 23.77 6.86 15.61
CA HIS A 368 23.11 5.74 16.29
C HIS A 368 21.60 5.70 16.06
N GLY A 369 21.07 6.58 15.23
CA GLY A 369 19.65 6.60 14.87
C GLY A 369 19.42 7.24 13.51
N ALA A 370 18.55 6.66 12.71
CA ALA A 370 18.18 7.19 11.41
C ALA A 370 16.81 6.71 10.96
N VAL A 371 16.16 7.50 10.10
CA VAL A 371 14.89 7.19 9.46
C VAL A 371 15.05 7.16 7.94
N GLY A 372 14.62 6.09 7.32
CA GLY A 372 14.53 5.95 5.87
C GLY A 372 13.07 5.85 5.43
N VAL A 373 12.72 6.54 4.35
CA VAL A 373 11.35 6.57 3.79
C VAL A 373 11.39 6.15 2.33
N SER A 374 10.36 5.42 1.91
CA SER A 374 10.06 5.13 0.50
C SER A 374 8.55 5.09 0.30
N GLU A 375 8.09 5.33 -0.92
CA GLU A 375 6.70 5.05 -1.27
C GLU A 375 6.56 3.57 -1.64
N ALA A 376 5.82 2.84 -0.82
CA ALA A 376 5.33 1.51 -1.17
C ALA A 376 4.13 1.62 -2.13
N PRO A 377 3.73 0.54 -2.83
CA PRO A 377 2.51 0.55 -3.63
C PRO A 377 1.28 1.07 -2.86
N ARG A 378 1.22 0.79 -1.56
CA ARG A 378 0.11 1.13 -0.66
C ARG A 378 0.29 2.44 0.09
N GLY A 379 1.45 3.11 -0.06
CA GLY A 379 1.72 4.42 0.53
C GLY A 379 3.08 4.56 1.17
N THR A 380 3.27 5.65 1.87
CA THR A 380 4.51 6.05 2.53
C THR A 380 4.91 5.03 3.61
N LEU A 381 6.15 4.58 3.58
CA LEU A 381 6.70 3.59 4.49
C LEU A 381 7.90 4.17 5.22
N PHE A 382 7.86 4.17 6.55
CA PHE A 382 8.96 4.62 7.41
C PHE A 382 9.66 3.44 8.08
N HIS A 383 10.99 3.44 8.03
CA HIS A 383 11.86 2.58 8.82
C HIS A 383 12.73 3.44 9.73
N HIS A 384 12.53 3.35 11.02
CA HIS A 384 13.34 4.04 12.02
C HIS A 384 14.13 3.01 12.82
N TYR A 385 15.46 3.11 12.78
CA TYR A 385 16.38 2.23 13.51
C TYR A 385 17.19 3.00 14.53
N GLN A 386 17.42 2.38 15.68
CA GLN A 386 18.44 2.76 16.64
C GLN A 386 19.45 1.60 16.74
N VAL A 387 20.73 1.95 16.82
CA VAL A 387 21.83 0.98 16.86
C VAL A 387 22.80 1.31 17.99
N ASP A 388 23.53 0.30 18.48
CA ASP A 388 24.66 0.46 19.40
C ASP A 388 25.96 0.83 18.66
N ASP A 389 27.06 0.97 19.41
CA ASP A 389 28.40 1.30 18.88
C ASP A 389 28.96 0.23 17.91
N HIS A 390 28.40 -0.98 17.93
CA HIS A 390 28.76 -2.08 17.04
C HIS A 390 27.83 -2.17 15.80
N GLY A 391 26.83 -1.28 15.70
CA GLY A 391 25.85 -1.29 14.64
C GLY A 391 24.77 -2.38 14.77
N LEU A 392 24.60 -2.94 15.96
CA LEU A 392 23.51 -3.87 16.27
C LEU A 392 22.23 -3.07 16.57
N ILE A 393 21.13 -3.51 16.01
CA ILE A 393 19.81 -2.90 16.22
C ILE A 393 19.41 -3.01 17.70
N THR A 394 19.17 -1.88 18.34
CA THR A 394 18.64 -1.79 19.71
C THR A 394 17.15 -1.49 19.74
N ARG A 395 16.63 -0.83 18.71
CA ARG A 395 15.21 -0.54 18.56
C ARG A 395 14.83 -0.36 17.10
N VAL A 396 13.65 -0.85 16.75
CA VAL A 396 13.00 -0.63 15.44
C VAL A 396 11.62 -0.02 15.67
N ASN A 397 11.26 0.96 14.85
CA ASN A 397 9.88 1.41 14.70
C ASN A 397 9.56 1.47 13.19
N LEU A 398 8.49 0.78 12.80
CA LEU A 398 8.03 0.73 11.42
C LEU A 398 6.65 1.39 11.33
N ILE A 399 6.50 2.45 10.51
CA ILE A 399 5.17 2.98 10.20
C ILE A 399 4.81 2.49 8.81
N ILE A 400 3.97 1.46 8.79
CA ILE A 400 3.62 0.73 7.57
C ILE A 400 2.52 1.45 6.81
N ALA A 401 2.64 1.49 5.48
CA ALA A 401 1.69 2.17 4.59
C ALA A 401 0.23 1.77 4.83
N THR A 402 -0.07 0.47 4.92
CA THR A 402 -1.44 -0.02 5.19
C THR A 402 -1.97 0.47 6.54
N GLY A 403 -1.12 0.49 7.58
CA GLY A 403 -1.51 0.97 8.91
C GLY A 403 -1.97 2.43 8.88
N GLN A 404 -1.32 3.27 8.10
CA GLN A 404 -1.65 4.68 7.97
C GLN A 404 -3.05 4.94 7.38
N ASN A 405 -3.61 3.97 6.65
CA ASN A 405 -4.98 4.03 6.13
C ASN A 405 -6.03 3.45 7.10
N ASN A 406 -5.65 2.95 8.29
CA ASN A 406 -6.55 2.17 9.13
C ASN A 406 -7.78 2.95 9.60
N LEU A 407 -7.62 4.21 10.04
CA LEU A 407 -8.75 5.08 10.38
C LEU A 407 -9.70 5.27 9.19
N ALA A 408 -9.16 5.51 8.00
CA ALA A 408 -9.94 5.70 6.79
C ALA A 408 -10.61 4.41 6.33
N MET A 409 -9.95 3.25 6.45
CA MET A 409 -10.56 1.94 6.16
C MET A 409 -11.77 1.66 7.05
N ASN A 410 -11.66 1.87 8.34
CA ASN A 410 -12.77 1.69 9.28
C ASN A 410 -13.94 2.63 8.96
N ARG A 411 -13.66 3.90 8.69
CA ARG A 411 -14.69 4.86 8.29
C ARG A 411 -15.35 4.50 6.96
N THR A 412 -14.59 3.98 6.00
CA THR A 412 -15.11 3.51 4.71
C THR A 412 -16.06 2.34 4.88
N VAL A 413 -15.68 1.33 5.67
CA VAL A 413 -16.52 0.17 5.98
C VAL A 413 -17.86 0.62 6.60
N LEU A 414 -17.80 1.51 7.58
CA LEU A 414 -19.03 2.03 8.24
C LEU A 414 -19.90 2.81 7.26
N GLN A 415 -19.31 3.66 6.41
CA GLN A 415 -20.07 4.43 5.42
C GLN A 415 -20.77 3.54 4.41
N ILE A 416 -20.04 2.57 3.83
CA ILE A 416 -20.62 1.64 2.86
C ILE A 416 -21.70 0.78 3.52
N ALA A 417 -21.43 0.24 4.72
CA ALA A 417 -22.41 -0.59 5.41
C ALA A 417 -23.72 0.16 5.69
N ARG A 418 -23.66 1.44 6.08
CA ARG A 418 -24.84 2.30 6.24
C ARG A 418 -25.60 2.55 4.95
N GLU A 419 -24.91 2.65 3.84
CA GLU A 419 -25.50 2.89 2.53
C GLU A 419 -26.16 1.65 1.93
N VAL A 420 -25.53 0.47 2.12
CA VAL A 420 -26.05 -0.78 1.54
C VAL A 420 -27.04 -1.50 2.48
N ILE A 421 -27.05 -1.15 3.77
CA ILE A 421 -27.96 -1.66 4.78
C ILE A 421 -28.70 -0.45 5.42
N PRO A 422 -29.56 0.25 4.67
CA PRO A 422 -30.11 1.55 5.10
C PRO A 422 -31.20 1.46 6.16
N GLY A 423 -31.71 0.27 6.45
CA GLY A 423 -32.83 0.04 7.38
C GLY A 423 -32.50 -0.96 8.47
N PRO A 424 -33.44 -1.16 9.41
CA PRO A 424 -33.30 -2.15 10.46
C PRO A 424 -33.26 -3.57 9.87
N VAL A 425 -32.32 -4.38 10.30
CA VAL A 425 -32.20 -5.81 9.98
C VAL A 425 -33.03 -6.60 10.98
N ALA A 426 -34.09 -7.23 10.52
CA ALA A 426 -34.97 -8.02 11.39
C ALA A 426 -34.19 -9.15 12.09
N ALA A 427 -34.66 -9.55 13.27
CA ALA A 427 -34.08 -10.68 14.00
C ALA A 427 -34.16 -11.95 13.13
N GLY A 428 -33.03 -12.63 12.93
CA GLY A 428 -32.96 -13.83 12.10
C GLY A 428 -32.89 -13.59 10.58
N ALA A 429 -33.02 -12.34 10.11
CA ALA A 429 -32.82 -12.04 8.69
C ALA A 429 -31.36 -12.16 8.29
N GLU A 430 -31.11 -12.76 7.13
CA GLU A 430 -29.80 -12.80 6.50
C GLU A 430 -29.57 -11.54 5.64
N ILE A 431 -28.36 -11.01 5.69
CA ILE A 431 -27.95 -9.93 4.79
C ILE A 431 -27.43 -10.58 3.51
N PRO A 432 -27.94 -10.16 2.33
CA PRO A 432 -27.47 -10.71 1.05
C PRO A 432 -25.95 -10.60 0.90
N GLU A 433 -25.31 -11.67 0.41
CA GLU A 433 -23.84 -11.74 0.26
C GLU A 433 -23.30 -10.59 -0.62
N ALA A 434 -24.00 -10.21 -1.67
CA ALA A 434 -23.62 -9.10 -2.55
C ALA A 434 -23.47 -7.76 -1.79
N LEU A 435 -24.29 -7.52 -0.74
CA LEU A 435 -24.15 -6.33 0.10
C LEU A 435 -22.93 -6.45 1.02
N LEU A 436 -22.66 -7.62 1.58
CA LEU A 436 -21.47 -7.89 2.39
C LEU A 436 -20.19 -7.75 1.54
N ASN A 437 -20.22 -8.26 0.30
CA ASN A 437 -19.10 -8.06 -0.63
C ASN A 437 -18.83 -6.60 -0.96
N ARG A 438 -19.85 -5.74 -1.04
CA ARG A 438 -19.64 -4.29 -1.21
C ARG A 438 -18.91 -3.67 -0.02
N VAL A 439 -19.21 -4.12 1.19
CA VAL A 439 -18.49 -3.70 2.40
C VAL A 439 -17.01 -4.12 2.32
N GLU A 440 -16.74 -5.37 1.93
CA GLU A 440 -15.37 -5.86 1.69
C GLU A 440 -14.65 -5.07 0.57
N ALA A 441 -15.37 -4.72 -0.50
CA ALA A 441 -14.81 -3.96 -1.62
C ALA A 441 -14.30 -2.58 -1.18
N GLY A 442 -14.91 -1.99 -0.15
CA GLY A 442 -14.39 -0.78 0.48
C GLY A 442 -12.97 -0.94 1.02
N ILE A 443 -12.65 -2.10 1.58
CA ILE A 443 -11.30 -2.43 2.03
C ILE A 443 -10.37 -2.66 0.83
N ARG A 444 -10.86 -3.35 -0.21
CA ARG A 444 -10.08 -3.59 -1.45
C ARG A 444 -9.68 -2.31 -2.18
N CYS A 445 -10.40 -1.20 -1.99
CA CYS A 445 -9.96 0.11 -2.51
C CYS A 445 -8.56 0.50 -2.02
N TYR A 446 -8.23 0.21 -0.77
CA TYR A 446 -6.94 0.52 -0.17
C TYR A 446 -5.85 -0.52 -0.48
N ASP A 447 -6.23 -1.71 -1.00
CA ASP A 447 -5.30 -2.82 -1.26
C ASP A 447 -4.44 -3.16 -0.02
N PRO A 448 -5.03 -3.47 1.15
CA PRO A 448 -4.27 -3.63 2.38
C PRO A 448 -3.31 -4.81 2.32
N CYS A 449 -2.13 -4.63 2.94
CA CYS A 449 -1.14 -5.66 3.14
C CYS A 449 -1.00 -5.93 4.65
N LEU A 450 -1.68 -6.96 5.14
CA LEU A 450 -1.79 -7.20 6.58
C LEU A 450 -0.56 -7.88 7.15
N SER A 451 0.14 -8.70 6.36
CA SER A 451 1.46 -9.23 6.77
C SER A 451 2.46 -8.12 7.08
N CYS A 452 2.41 -6.98 6.36
CA CYS A 452 3.24 -5.82 6.68
C CYS A 452 2.79 -5.14 7.98
N SER A 453 1.49 -5.12 8.23
CA SER A 453 0.87 -4.29 9.28
C SER A 453 0.99 -4.88 10.69
N THR A 454 1.33 -6.16 10.83
CA THR A 454 1.38 -6.89 12.11
C THR A 454 2.79 -6.90 12.72
N HIS A 455 3.55 -5.81 12.57
CA HIS A 455 4.98 -5.69 12.91
C HIS A 455 5.25 -5.29 14.36
N ALA A 456 4.32 -4.57 15.00
CA ALA A 456 4.53 -4.02 16.35
C ALA A 456 4.37 -5.09 17.44
N ALA A 457 5.15 -4.98 18.50
CA ALA A 457 5.09 -5.84 19.68
C ALA A 457 4.85 -5.01 20.94
N GLY A 458 4.16 -5.62 21.91
CA GLY A 458 4.12 -5.13 23.28
C GLY A 458 3.10 -4.04 23.63
N GLN A 459 2.48 -3.37 22.67
CA GLN A 459 1.50 -2.32 22.92
C GLN A 459 0.08 -2.69 22.49
N MET A 460 -0.11 -3.87 21.92
CA MET A 460 -1.41 -4.34 21.45
C MET A 460 -1.89 -5.50 22.29
N PRO A 461 -3.20 -5.62 22.53
CA PRO A 461 -3.74 -6.75 23.29
C PRO A 461 -3.46 -8.07 22.56
N LEU A 462 -2.99 -9.05 23.31
CA LEU A 462 -2.76 -10.41 22.83
C LEU A 462 -3.74 -11.33 23.56
N ARG A 463 -4.55 -12.07 22.81
CA ARG A 463 -5.44 -13.10 23.34
C ARG A 463 -4.99 -14.47 22.83
N LEU A 464 -4.60 -15.36 23.75
CA LEU A 464 -4.20 -16.73 23.46
C LEU A 464 -5.30 -17.66 23.97
N GLN A 465 -5.84 -18.50 23.10
CA GLN A 465 -6.83 -19.51 23.42
C GLN A 465 -6.30 -20.90 23.11
N LEU A 466 -6.35 -21.81 24.09
CA LEU A 466 -6.14 -23.22 23.89
C LEU A 466 -7.49 -23.89 23.68
N VAL A 467 -7.70 -24.43 22.49
CA VAL A 467 -8.98 -25.08 22.12
C VAL A 467 -8.71 -26.57 21.96
N GLY A 468 -9.55 -27.40 22.58
CA GLY A 468 -9.51 -28.84 22.45
C GLY A 468 -9.93 -29.32 21.06
N VAL A 469 -9.69 -30.60 20.76
CA VAL A 469 -10.06 -31.22 19.49
C VAL A 469 -11.56 -31.25 19.22
N ASP A 470 -12.35 -31.12 20.26
CA ASP A 470 -13.81 -31.04 20.27
C ASP A 470 -14.33 -29.59 20.13
N GLY A 471 -13.41 -28.61 19.97
CA GLY A 471 -13.76 -27.18 19.86
C GLY A 471 -13.98 -26.51 21.22
N GLN A 472 -13.85 -27.22 22.36
CA GLN A 472 -14.01 -26.63 23.67
C GLN A 472 -12.82 -25.76 24.07
N LEU A 473 -13.07 -24.56 24.62
CA LEU A 473 -12.06 -23.68 25.15
C LEU A 473 -11.45 -24.27 26.44
N LEU A 474 -10.20 -24.73 26.41
CA LEU A 474 -9.50 -25.33 27.53
C LEU A 474 -8.78 -24.30 28.41
N ALA A 475 -8.24 -23.25 27.82
CA ALA A 475 -7.58 -22.16 28.53
C ALA A 475 -7.55 -20.89 27.69
N GLU A 476 -7.55 -19.75 28.37
CA GLU A 476 -7.39 -18.44 27.76
C GLU A 476 -6.38 -17.61 28.55
N ARG A 477 -5.53 -16.87 27.86
CA ARG A 477 -4.71 -15.81 28.42
C ARG A 477 -4.80 -14.57 27.55
N SER A 478 -5.01 -13.42 28.17
CA SER A 478 -4.96 -12.13 27.52
C SER A 478 -3.85 -11.27 28.11
N ARG A 479 -3.24 -10.44 27.26
CA ARG A 479 -2.32 -9.38 27.62
C ARG A 479 -2.86 -8.10 27.00
N GLY A 480 -3.29 -7.14 27.80
CA GLY A 480 -3.76 -5.81 27.42
C GLY A 480 -2.79 -4.74 27.88
#